data_9ab6e15a5b865af994bf3bca12f668cf
#
_entry.id   9ab6e15a5b865af994bf3bca12f668cf
#
_cell.length_a   1.000
_cell.length_b   1.000
_cell.length_c   1.000
_cell.angle_alpha   90.00
_cell.angle_beta   90.00
_cell.angle_gamma   90.00
#
_symmetry.space_group_name_H-M   'P 1'
#
loop_
_entity.id
_entity.type
_entity.pdbx_description
1 polymer ?
#
loop_
_entity_poly.entity_id
_entity_poly.type
_entity_poly.pdbx_seq_one_letter_code
_entity_poly.pdbx_strand_id
1 'polypeptide(L)'
;MRSCFLKAGTGKKRKGFMLIELLIVVAILGILAAVAIPNFIGMTDEAKVARIQADLSAIGSAAEVYYVKNGRYPSSVKDMVDETGKDGFLRSEPKPPVKDTSYTLNAATGEATYSFKGNTYSSFGVEKKQGG
;
A
#
# COMPACT_ATOMS: atom_id res chain seq x y z
N MET A 1 7.08 -21.26 56.67
CA MET A 1 7.65 -19.91 56.83
C MET A 1 8.99 -19.71 56.17
N ARG A 2 9.90 -20.60 56.40
CA ARG A 2 11.25 -20.47 55.83
C ARG A 2 11.27 -20.48 54.31
N SER A 3 10.39 -21.26 53.72
CA SER A 3 10.27 -21.34 52.28
C SER A 3 9.84 -20.01 51.68
N CYS A 4 9.06 -19.22 52.36
CA CYS A 4 8.63 -17.90 51.89
C CYS A 4 9.79 -16.92 51.79
N PHE A 5 10.71 -16.94 52.75
CA PHE A 5 11.90 -16.11 52.70
C PHE A 5 12.80 -16.45 51.53
N LEU A 6 12.99 -17.74 51.31
CA LEU A 6 13.81 -18.20 50.20
C LEU A 6 13.23 -17.79 48.86
N LYS A 7 11.93 -17.90 48.71
CA LYS A 7 11.23 -17.47 47.50
C LYS A 7 11.38 -15.98 47.24
N ALA A 8 11.28 -15.16 48.27
CA ALA A 8 11.43 -13.72 48.14
C ALA A 8 12.81 -13.34 47.65
N GLY A 9 13.82 -13.97 48.22
CA GLY A 9 15.21 -13.73 47.81
C GLY A 9 15.46 -14.13 46.35
N THR A 10 14.94 -15.27 45.95
CA THR A 10 15.03 -15.75 44.59
C THR A 10 14.31 -14.81 43.63
N GLY A 11 13.18 -14.28 44.01
CA GLY A 11 12.42 -13.35 43.21
C GLY A 11 13.17 -12.07 42.89
N LYS A 12 13.91 -11.53 43.85
CA LYS A 12 14.72 -10.33 43.66
C LYS A 12 15.83 -10.55 42.62
N LYS A 13 16.52 -11.68 42.70
CA LYS A 13 17.55 -12.05 41.76
C LYS A 13 17.00 -12.18 40.34
N ARG A 14 15.84 -12.77 40.21
CA ARG A 14 15.15 -12.92 38.93
C ARG A 14 14.84 -11.58 38.30
N LYS A 15 14.34 -10.62 39.09
CA LYS A 15 14.03 -9.28 38.60
C LYS A 15 15.27 -8.56 38.09
N GLY A 16 16.39 -8.62 38.80
CA GLY A 16 17.65 -8.02 38.37
C GLY A 16 18.14 -8.62 37.06
N PHE A 17 18.04 -9.93 36.96
CA PHE A 17 18.43 -10.65 35.76
C PHE A 17 17.56 -10.27 34.56
N MET A 18 16.25 -10.19 34.74
CA MET A 18 15.32 -9.83 33.71
C MET A 18 15.51 -8.41 33.19
N LEU A 19 15.94 -7.48 34.06
CA LEU A 19 16.19 -6.10 33.63
C LEU A 19 17.34 -6.01 32.64
N ILE A 20 18.44 -6.72 32.91
CA ILE A 20 19.58 -6.77 32.01
C ILE A 20 19.18 -7.42 30.69
N GLU A 21 18.45 -8.51 30.77
CA GLU A 21 17.95 -9.22 29.60
C GLU A 21 17.07 -8.34 28.72
N LEU A 22 16.16 -7.59 29.36
CA LEU A 22 15.29 -6.66 28.66
C LEU A 22 16.07 -5.55 27.97
N LEU A 23 17.06 -4.99 28.65
CA LEU A 23 17.91 -3.92 28.10
C LEU A 23 18.67 -4.39 26.87
N ILE A 24 19.23 -5.60 26.91
CA ILE A 24 19.95 -6.18 25.79
C ILE A 24 19.01 -6.39 24.59
N VAL A 25 17.83 -6.93 24.84
CA VAL A 25 16.84 -7.15 23.78
C VAL A 25 16.44 -5.84 23.11
N VAL A 26 16.14 -4.81 23.91
CA VAL A 26 15.78 -3.50 23.37
C VAL A 26 16.91 -2.89 22.57
N ALA A 27 18.15 -3.03 23.03
CA ALA A 27 19.32 -2.52 22.32
C ALA A 27 19.49 -3.20 20.96
N ILE A 28 19.34 -4.52 20.90
CA ILE A 28 19.44 -5.28 19.65
C ILE A 28 18.31 -4.88 18.70
N LEU A 29 17.09 -4.78 19.17
CA LEU A 29 15.96 -4.37 18.36
C LEU A 29 16.15 -2.95 17.82
N GLY A 30 16.72 -2.05 18.61
CA GLY A 30 17.02 -0.69 18.17
C GLY A 30 18.03 -0.65 17.04
N ILE A 31 19.07 -1.47 17.10
CA ILE A 31 20.08 -1.57 16.05
C ILE A 31 19.46 -2.13 14.76
N LEU A 32 18.69 -3.19 14.88
CA LEU A 32 18.04 -3.80 13.73
C LEU A 32 17.02 -2.85 13.08
N ALA A 33 16.26 -2.11 13.88
CA ALA A 33 15.32 -1.13 13.39
C ALA A 33 16.01 -0.02 12.59
N ALA A 34 17.17 0.45 13.06
CA ALA A 34 17.94 1.49 12.37
C ALA A 34 18.41 1.03 11.00
N VAL A 35 18.79 -0.23 10.86
CA VAL A 35 19.20 -0.80 9.57
C VAL A 35 18.01 -0.98 8.65
N ALA A 36 16.84 -1.33 9.19
CA ALA A 36 15.65 -1.58 8.40
C ALA A 36 15.04 -0.30 7.81
N ILE A 37 15.20 0.85 8.45
CA ILE A 37 14.61 2.11 8.01
C ILE A 37 14.95 2.48 6.56
N PRO A 38 16.20 2.42 6.09
CA PRO A 38 16.53 2.73 4.69
C PRO A 38 15.84 1.79 3.70
N ASN A 39 15.79 0.50 4.02
CA ASN A 39 15.10 -0.48 3.18
C ASN A 39 13.61 -0.22 3.11
N PHE A 40 13.04 0.24 4.23
CA PHE A 40 11.62 0.56 4.29
C PHE A 40 11.25 1.72 3.36
N ILE A 41 12.13 2.70 3.22
CA ILE A 41 11.91 3.83 2.30
C ILE A 41 11.84 3.33 0.84
N GLY A 42 12.76 2.45 0.44
CA GLY A 42 12.74 1.86 -0.90
C GLY A 42 11.49 1.02 -1.13
N MET A 43 11.09 0.24 -0.14
CA MET A 43 9.88 -0.56 -0.19
C MET A 43 8.62 0.31 -0.30
N THR A 44 8.66 1.52 0.25
CA THR A 44 7.53 2.45 0.16
C THR A 44 7.26 2.84 -1.29
N ASP A 45 8.28 3.11 -2.08
CA ASP A 45 8.11 3.44 -3.50
C ASP A 45 7.62 2.22 -4.30
N GLU A 46 8.16 1.05 -4.02
CA GLU A 46 7.69 -0.19 -4.66
C GLU A 46 6.22 -0.48 -4.29
N ALA A 47 5.86 -0.24 -3.04
CA ALA A 47 4.48 -0.40 -2.60
C ALA A 47 3.55 0.59 -3.29
N LYS A 48 4.00 1.82 -3.51
CA LYS A 48 3.23 2.81 -4.27
C LYS A 48 3.01 2.39 -5.71
N VAL A 49 4.04 1.87 -6.36
CA VAL A 49 3.93 1.36 -7.74
C VAL A 49 2.96 0.17 -7.79
N ALA A 50 3.06 -0.76 -6.86
CA ALA A 50 2.14 -1.90 -6.80
C ALA A 50 0.69 -1.43 -6.61
N ARG A 51 0.46 -0.43 -5.79
CA ARG A 51 -0.86 0.16 -5.59
C ARG A 51 -1.36 0.85 -6.86
N ILE A 52 -0.50 1.59 -7.54
CA ILE A 52 -0.83 2.24 -8.81
C ILE A 52 -1.26 1.19 -9.83
N GLN A 53 -0.51 0.12 -9.98
CA GLN A 53 -0.85 -0.95 -10.92
C GLN A 53 -2.16 -1.62 -10.57
N ALA A 54 -2.41 -1.88 -9.29
CA ALA A 54 -3.67 -2.47 -8.83
C ALA A 54 -4.85 -1.53 -9.10
N ASP A 55 -4.69 -0.25 -8.83
CA ASP A 55 -5.74 0.74 -9.08
C ASP A 55 -6.02 0.89 -10.57
N LEU A 56 -4.98 0.94 -11.41
CA LEU A 56 -5.13 1.02 -12.86
C LEU A 56 -5.85 -0.21 -13.42
N SER A 57 -5.51 -1.38 -12.91
CA SER A 57 -6.18 -2.63 -13.31
C SER A 57 -7.67 -2.59 -12.93
N ALA A 58 -7.99 -2.12 -11.73
CA ALA A 58 -9.37 -1.99 -11.28
C ALA A 58 -10.14 -0.98 -12.14
N ILE A 59 -9.54 0.17 -12.45
CA ILE A 59 -10.16 1.19 -13.29
C ILE A 59 -10.38 0.64 -14.70
N GLY A 60 -9.39 -0.05 -15.27
CA GLY A 60 -9.51 -0.66 -16.59
C GLY A 60 -10.62 -1.69 -16.66
N SER A 61 -10.72 -2.55 -15.66
CA SER A 61 -11.81 -3.55 -15.59
C SER A 61 -13.16 -2.89 -15.48
N ALA A 62 -13.30 -1.85 -14.66
CA ALA A 62 -14.54 -1.11 -14.52
C ALA A 62 -14.92 -0.41 -15.83
N ALA A 63 -13.95 0.12 -16.55
CA ALA A 63 -14.17 0.74 -17.85
C ALA A 63 -14.73 -0.25 -18.88
N GLU A 64 -14.23 -1.47 -18.87
CA GLU A 64 -14.76 -2.53 -19.76
C GLU A 64 -16.19 -2.90 -19.40
N VAL A 65 -16.51 -3.01 -18.12
CA VAL A 65 -17.89 -3.27 -17.68
C VAL A 65 -18.80 -2.11 -18.09
N TYR A 66 -18.33 -0.89 -17.92
CA TYR A 66 -19.07 0.29 -18.34
C TYR A 66 -19.35 0.27 -19.85
N TYR A 67 -18.34 -0.10 -20.66
CA TYR A 67 -18.48 -0.22 -22.10
C TYR A 67 -19.56 -1.26 -22.48
N VAL A 68 -19.54 -2.42 -21.85
CA VAL A 68 -20.51 -3.47 -22.11
C VAL A 68 -21.92 -3.00 -21.80
N LYS A 69 -22.10 -2.23 -20.73
CA LYS A 69 -23.44 -1.75 -20.34
C LYS A 69 -23.92 -0.53 -21.12
N ASN A 70 -23.01 0.36 -21.51
CA ASN A 70 -23.39 1.65 -22.10
C ASN A 70 -22.98 1.82 -23.56
N GLY A 71 -22.19 0.89 -24.10
CA GLY A 71 -21.72 0.94 -25.49
C GLY A 71 -20.62 1.96 -25.76
N ARG A 72 -20.10 2.57 -24.71
CA ARG A 72 -19.00 3.54 -24.80
C ARG A 72 -18.19 3.51 -23.52
N TYR A 73 -16.96 3.97 -23.59
CA TYR A 73 -16.13 4.12 -22.40
C TYR A 73 -16.52 5.36 -21.61
N PRO A 74 -16.30 5.36 -20.29
CA PRO A 74 -16.64 6.53 -19.47
C PRO A 74 -15.70 7.70 -19.77
N SER A 75 -16.18 8.91 -19.55
CA SER A 75 -15.38 10.12 -19.76
C SER A 75 -14.36 10.33 -18.66
N SER A 76 -14.64 9.83 -17.46
CA SER A 76 -13.75 9.97 -16.31
C SER A 76 -13.95 8.81 -15.35
N VAL A 77 -13.01 8.66 -14.42
CA VAL A 77 -13.12 7.64 -13.39
C VAL A 77 -14.35 7.85 -12.52
N LYS A 78 -14.73 9.11 -12.28
CA LYS A 78 -15.91 9.44 -11.47
C LYS A 78 -17.20 8.90 -12.06
N ASP A 79 -17.30 8.82 -13.38
CA ASP A 79 -18.50 8.29 -14.05
C ASP A 79 -18.75 6.82 -13.73
N MET A 80 -17.73 6.11 -13.27
CA MET A 80 -17.81 4.71 -12.92
C MET A 80 -18.01 4.46 -11.42
N VAL A 81 -18.07 5.52 -10.62
CA VAL A 81 -18.23 5.35 -9.17
C VAL A 81 -19.70 5.03 -8.87
N ASP A 82 -19.95 3.88 -8.30
CA ASP A 82 -21.26 3.42 -7.86
C ASP A 82 -21.14 2.89 -6.44
N GLU A 83 -21.55 3.71 -5.49
CA GLU A 83 -21.46 3.37 -4.06
C GLU A 83 -22.32 2.15 -3.71
N THR A 84 -23.34 1.85 -4.49
CA THR A 84 -24.20 0.69 -4.25
C THR A 84 -23.58 -0.61 -4.75
N GLY A 85 -22.67 -0.52 -5.69
CA GLY A 85 -22.02 -1.68 -6.30
C GLY A 85 -22.92 -2.53 -7.17
N LYS A 86 -24.11 -2.04 -7.52
CA LYS A 86 -25.07 -2.80 -8.33
C LYS A 86 -24.64 -2.96 -9.78
N ASP A 87 -23.98 -1.95 -10.33
CA ASP A 87 -23.59 -1.96 -11.73
C ASP A 87 -22.26 -2.66 -11.99
N GLY A 88 -21.58 -3.08 -10.94
CA GLY A 88 -20.29 -3.75 -11.07
C GLY A 88 -19.12 -2.81 -11.36
N PHE A 89 -19.33 -1.51 -11.18
CA PHE A 89 -18.32 -0.49 -11.35
C PHE A 89 -17.52 -0.31 -10.06
N LEU A 90 -16.83 0.81 -9.94
CA LEU A 90 -16.05 1.12 -8.74
C LEU A 90 -16.97 1.60 -7.61
N ARG A 91 -16.73 1.15 -6.39
CA ARG A 91 -17.47 1.63 -5.22
C ARG A 91 -17.02 3.00 -4.78
N SER A 92 -15.76 3.31 -5.02
CA SER A 92 -15.20 4.61 -4.70
C SER A 92 -14.12 4.95 -5.73
N GLU A 93 -13.85 6.23 -5.87
CA GLU A 93 -12.79 6.68 -6.79
C GLU A 93 -11.42 6.30 -6.22
N PRO A 94 -10.64 5.44 -6.92
CA PRO A 94 -9.28 5.16 -6.49
C PRO A 94 -8.43 6.42 -6.54
N LYS A 95 -7.65 6.63 -5.51
CA LYS A 95 -6.75 7.79 -5.43
C LYS A 95 -5.30 7.33 -5.49
N PRO A 96 -4.47 7.99 -6.31
CA PRO A 96 -3.05 7.66 -6.34
C PRO A 96 -2.38 7.87 -4.97
N PRO A 97 -1.26 7.19 -4.73
CA PRO A 97 -0.54 7.35 -3.47
C PRO A 97 0.15 8.72 -3.31
N VAL A 98 0.18 9.51 -4.37
CA VAL A 98 0.71 10.88 -4.32
C VAL A 98 -0.44 11.86 -4.12
N LYS A 99 -0.28 12.75 -3.16
CA LYS A 99 -1.30 13.73 -2.80
C LYS A 99 -1.61 14.67 -3.98
N ASP A 100 -2.87 15.05 -4.11
CA ASP A 100 -3.36 16.00 -5.12
C ASP A 100 -3.13 15.55 -6.57
N THR A 101 -3.10 14.24 -6.81
CA THR A 101 -3.03 13.68 -8.15
C THR A 101 -4.23 12.77 -8.41
N SER A 102 -4.47 12.47 -9.67
CA SER A 102 -5.56 11.58 -10.08
C SER A 102 -5.14 10.72 -11.25
N TYR A 103 -5.81 9.58 -11.42
CA TYR A 103 -5.60 8.72 -12.57
C TYR A 103 -6.24 9.33 -13.81
N THR A 104 -5.62 9.12 -14.95
CA THR A 104 -6.12 9.61 -16.24
C THR A 104 -6.81 8.48 -16.97
N LEU A 105 -7.98 8.75 -17.53
CA LEU A 105 -8.75 7.77 -18.30
C LEU A 105 -8.94 8.26 -19.73
N ASN A 106 -8.61 7.41 -20.70
CA ASN A 106 -8.81 7.71 -22.10
C ASN A 106 -10.20 7.25 -22.54
N ALA A 107 -11.07 8.19 -22.83
CA ALA A 107 -12.46 7.89 -23.19
C ALA A 107 -12.59 7.14 -24.53
N ALA A 108 -11.59 7.20 -25.38
CA ALA A 108 -11.61 6.51 -26.66
C ALA A 108 -11.23 5.02 -26.55
N THR A 109 -10.31 4.69 -25.66
CA THR A 109 -9.76 3.33 -25.55
C THR A 109 -10.10 2.63 -24.25
N GLY A 110 -10.52 3.37 -23.23
CA GLY A 110 -10.75 2.82 -21.88
C GLY A 110 -9.46 2.60 -21.10
N GLU A 111 -8.32 3.07 -21.61
CA GLU A 111 -7.03 2.93 -20.97
C GLU A 111 -6.89 3.90 -19.80
N ALA A 112 -6.54 3.39 -18.63
CA ALA A 112 -6.21 4.22 -17.47
C ALA A 112 -4.69 4.30 -17.35
N THR A 113 -4.17 5.49 -17.10
CA THR A 113 -2.72 5.74 -17.00
C THR A 113 -2.39 6.62 -15.81
N TYR A 114 -1.15 6.51 -15.37
CA TYR A 114 -0.60 7.34 -14.31
C TYR A 114 0.92 7.40 -14.42
N SER A 115 1.47 8.59 -14.27
CA SER A 115 2.92 8.78 -14.30
C SER A 115 3.45 8.94 -12.88
N PHE A 116 4.49 8.17 -12.56
CA PHE A 116 5.14 8.19 -11.26
C PHE A 116 6.65 8.06 -11.44
N LYS A 117 7.39 9.04 -10.94
CA LYS A 117 8.87 9.07 -11.00
C LYS A 117 9.44 8.81 -12.40
N GLY A 118 8.87 9.46 -13.40
CA GLY A 118 9.37 9.36 -14.77
C GLY A 118 8.89 8.16 -15.55
N ASN A 119 8.12 7.27 -14.94
CA ASN A 119 7.54 6.10 -15.61
C ASN A 119 6.03 6.28 -15.75
N THR A 120 5.48 5.86 -16.87
CA THR A 120 4.04 5.86 -17.09
C THR A 120 3.52 4.44 -17.01
N TYR A 121 2.56 4.21 -16.12
CA TYR A 121 1.91 2.91 -15.94
C TYR A 121 0.55 2.94 -16.62
N SER A 122 0.12 1.80 -17.13
CA SER A 122 -1.11 1.68 -17.92
C SER A 122 -1.91 0.46 -17.47
N SER A 123 -3.25 0.58 -17.52
CA SER A 123 -4.16 -0.54 -17.28
C SER A 123 -4.00 -1.65 -18.33
N PHE A 124 -3.39 -1.35 -19.47
CA PHE A 124 -3.11 -2.35 -20.49
C PHE A 124 -1.82 -3.13 -20.24
N GLY A 125 -1.16 -2.88 -19.12
CA GLY A 125 0.04 -3.59 -18.72
C GLY A 125 1.33 -3.15 -19.42
N VAL A 126 1.28 -2.07 -20.18
CA VAL A 126 2.46 -1.55 -20.88
C VAL A 126 3.07 -0.42 -20.06
N GLU A 127 4.31 -0.63 -19.64
CA GLU A 127 5.09 0.40 -18.95
C GLU A 127 5.88 1.19 -19.99
N LYS A 128 5.64 2.49 -20.06
CA LYS A 128 6.38 3.37 -20.95
C LYS A 128 7.26 4.30 -20.14
N LYS A 129 8.54 4.31 -20.44
CA LYS A 129 9.45 5.27 -19.82
C LYS A 129 9.28 6.63 -20.47
N GLN A 130 9.17 7.66 -19.65
CA GLN A 130 9.05 9.02 -20.12
C GLN A 130 10.41 9.47 -20.69
N GLY A 131 10.39 10.05 -21.88
CA GLY A 131 11.62 10.57 -22.51
C GLY A 131 12.49 9.55 -23.20
N GLY A 132 11.98 8.34 -23.42
CA GLY A 132 12.70 7.26 -24.12
C GLY A 132 12.37 7.18 -25.59
#